data_34e4bba4e1eb61922c536e16a61d5280
#
_entry.id   34e4bba4e1eb61922c536e16a61d5280
#
_cell.length_a   1.000
_cell.length_b   1.000
_cell.length_c   1.000
_cell.angle_alpha   90.00
_cell.angle_beta   90.00
_cell.angle_gamma   90.00
#
_symmetry.space_group_name_H-M   'P 1'
#
loop_
_entity.id
_entity.type
_entity.pdbx_description
1 polymer ?
#
loop_
_entity_poly.entity_id
_entity_poly.type
_entity_poly.pdbx_seq_one_letter_code
_entity_poly.pdbx_strand_id
1 'polypeptide(L)'
;MELKKMNGIAVLLTAALLCSCSTKSDKPKITQNSPVPQNVLTASQDSKQTQQTVKNEEYTPLNYDEQKAVWISYIDLAGMLDDSESAFRENISKAFENVSDLGCNTVYVHVRAFGDAYYVSQYFAPSKYIPAEDGTLRYDPLKIMTDEAHKYGLSFHAWLNPLRCDTQVYMEKMQGTQIYEWYSQPGKYPEYVSKPDNSDYYWLNPAYPEVRKLIADGAAELAENYDIDGVHIDDYFYPTTEKSFDMQAFTAAQTADDLSQWRMDNCSEMVHDIYEAVKSVDKRLLFGVSPQGNMDNNYTQMYADVKKWCSEEGYLDYIAPQIYFGYENSVCPFSETLKNWENIVICKNVKLVCGLGVYKLEREDEFINDMGIIARQIGDTEADENCSGFALYSYQSLFTKTDERFLEERKEISAQLK
;
A
#
# COMPACT_ATOMS: atom_id res chain seq x y z
N MET A 1 -46.84 -6.99 21.73
CA MET A 1 -46.43 -6.29 20.52
C MET A 1 -45.02 -5.76 20.77
N GLU A 2 -44.03 -6.62 20.52
CA GLU A 2 -42.64 -6.42 20.90
C GLU A 2 -41.83 -5.89 19.71
N LEU A 3 -41.16 -4.77 19.92
CA LEU A 3 -40.16 -4.26 18.94
C LEU A 3 -38.85 -5.07 19.05
N LYS A 4 -38.53 -5.81 18.03
CA LYS A 4 -37.19 -6.42 17.85
C LYS A 4 -36.18 -5.35 17.49
N LYS A 5 -35.15 -5.21 18.35
CA LYS A 5 -33.93 -4.44 18.09
C LYS A 5 -33.09 -5.17 17.03
N MET A 6 -32.84 -4.50 15.92
CA MET A 6 -31.80 -4.92 14.99
C MET A 6 -30.45 -4.39 15.48
N ASN A 7 -29.55 -5.32 15.85
CA ASN A 7 -28.16 -4.99 16.15
C ASN A 7 -27.37 -4.97 14.83
N GLY A 8 -26.87 -3.80 14.48
CA GLY A 8 -25.87 -3.67 13.41
C GLY A 8 -24.54 -4.23 13.89
N ILE A 9 -24.00 -5.21 13.18
CA ILE A 9 -22.67 -5.76 13.41
C ILE A 9 -21.72 -4.95 12.53
N ALA A 10 -20.90 -4.13 13.16
CA ALA A 10 -19.72 -3.53 12.53
C ALA A 10 -18.63 -4.61 12.45
N VAL A 11 -18.26 -5.00 11.25
CA VAL A 11 -17.14 -5.91 11.01
C VAL A 11 -15.85 -5.09 10.96
N LEU A 12 -15.16 -5.02 12.09
CA LEU A 12 -13.77 -4.56 12.15
C LEU A 12 -12.84 -5.71 11.73
N LEU A 13 -12.16 -5.56 10.62
CA LEU A 13 -11.05 -6.44 10.23
C LEU A 13 -9.80 -6.07 11.02
N THR A 14 -9.64 -6.65 12.21
CA THR A 14 -8.35 -6.69 12.90
C THR A 14 -7.76 -8.09 12.75
N ALA A 15 -6.77 -8.25 11.89
CA ALA A 15 -5.94 -9.43 11.85
C ALA A 15 -4.90 -9.36 12.99
N ALA A 16 -5.25 -9.82 14.18
CA ALA A 16 -4.32 -10.04 15.27
C ALA A 16 -3.99 -11.53 15.36
N LEU A 17 -2.80 -11.91 14.93
CA LEU A 17 -2.22 -13.21 15.25
C LEU A 17 -1.48 -13.11 16.58
N LEU A 18 -2.08 -13.60 17.64
CA LEU A 18 -1.43 -13.85 18.93
C LEU A 18 -0.72 -15.21 18.87
N CYS A 19 0.59 -15.19 18.84
CA CYS A 19 1.39 -16.34 19.23
C CYS A 19 1.92 -16.10 20.64
N SER A 20 1.35 -16.80 21.64
CA SER A 20 1.84 -16.81 23.01
C SER A 20 2.87 -17.92 23.17
N CYS A 21 4.13 -17.56 23.46
CA CYS A 21 5.07 -18.47 24.11
C CYS A 21 5.59 -17.78 25.37
N SER A 22 5.20 -18.32 26.50
CA SER A 22 5.72 -17.93 27.82
C SER A 22 7.03 -18.66 28.09
N THR A 23 8.11 -17.92 28.33
CA THR A 23 9.25 -18.41 29.10
C THR A 23 9.66 -17.34 30.11
N LYS A 24 9.68 -17.73 31.37
CA LYS A 24 10.20 -16.98 32.51
C LYS A 24 11.71 -16.89 32.41
N SER A 25 12.26 -15.72 32.64
CA SER A 25 13.67 -15.56 32.95
C SER A 25 13.88 -14.37 33.87
N ASP A 26 14.75 -14.59 34.86
CA ASP A 26 15.03 -13.78 36.04
C ASP A 26 15.69 -12.43 35.73
N LYS A 27 15.37 -11.42 36.58
CA LYS A 27 16.01 -10.09 36.56
C LYS A 27 17.31 -10.10 37.35
N PRO A 28 18.39 -9.47 36.88
CA PRO A 28 19.46 -8.98 37.75
C PRO A 28 19.25 -7.52 38.16
N LYS A 29 19.57 -7.22 39.41
CA LYS A 29 19.55 -5.90 40.05
C LYS A 29 20.67 -5.00 39.50
N ILE A 30 20.32 -3.77 39.21
CA ILE A 30 21.30 -2.70 38.87
C ILE A 30 21.59 -1.90 40.14
N THR A 31 22.87 -1.81 40.46
CA THR A 31 23.47 -0.88 41.45
C THR A 31 23.87 0.43 40.79
N GLN A 32 23.55 1.54 41.47
CA GLN A 32 23.91 2.91 41.06
C GLN A 32 25.38 3.24 41.33
N ASN A 33 25.89 4.20 40.53
CA ASN A 33 26.88 5.29 40.76
C ASN A 33 28.14 5.23 39.90
N SER A 34 28.31 6.23 39.03
CA SER A 34 29.15 7.41 39.17
C SER A 34 29.39 8.13 37.82
N PRO A 35 29.94 9.37 37.79
CA PRO A 35 29.48 10.44 36.92
C PRO A 35 30.14 10.55 35.54
N VAL A 36 29.42 11.15 34.62
CA VAL A 36 29.81 11.42 33.23
C VAL A 36 30.71 12.67 33.17
N PRO A 37 31.84 12.66 32.44
CA PRO A 37 32.51 13.90 32.04
C PRO A 37 31.84 14.53 30.82
N GLN A 38 31.54 15.81 30.93
CA GLN A 38 31.15 16.65 29.78
C GLN A 38 32.37 16.79 28.86
N ASN A 39 32.23 16.26 27.62
CA ASN A 39 33.09 16.67 26.51
C ASN A 39 32.20 17.30 25.44
N VAL A 40 32.46 18.58 25.22
CA VAL A 40 31.98 19.37 24.09
C VAL A 40 32.56 18.78 22.81
N LEU A 41 31.75 18.14 21.99
CA LEU A 41 32.13 17.76 20.64
C LEU A 41 31.69 18.86 19.67
N THR A 42 32.70 19.59 19.22
CA THR A 42 32.63 20.43 18.01
C THR A 42 32.19 19.57 16.82
N ALA A 43 31.13 20.02 16.15
CA ALA A 43 30.62 19.42 14.93
C ALA A 43 31.70 19.46 13.84
N SER A 44 32.27 18.31 13.51
CA SER A 44 32.91 18.09 12.23
C SER A 44 31.85 17.70 11.22
N GLN A 45 31.56 18.64 10.30
CA GLN A 45 30.91 18.33 9.03
C GLN A 45 31.87 17.44 8.25
N ASP A 46 31.58 16.13 8.16
CA ASP A 46 32.12 15.33 7.09
C ASP A 46 31.28 14.09 6.82
N SER A 47 30.82 14.03 5.59
CA SER A 47 30.41 12.85 4.81
C SER A 47 29.33 11.94 5.41
N LYS A 48 28.06 12.38 5.34
CA LYS A 48 27.00 11.44 4.93
C LYS A 48 27.27 11.11 3.47
N GLN A 49 27.94 10.02 3.19
CA GLN A 49 27.87 9.38 1.87
C GLN A 49 26.43 8.89 1.71
N THR A 50 25.59 9.70 1.08
CA THR A 50 24.32 9.29 0.52
C THR A 50 24.69 8.24 -0.53
N GLN A 51 24.34 6.98 -0.30
CA GLN A 51 24.32 5.99 -1.37
C GLN A 51 23.21 6.46 -2.33
N GLN A 52 23.55 7.28 -3.30
CA GLN A 52 22.67 7.60 -4.40
C GLN A 52 22.54 6.35 -5.26
N THR A 53 21.35 5.78 -5.30
CA THR A 53 21.00 4.83 -6.36
C THR A 53 21.01 5.59 -7.67
N VAL A 54 21.82 5.16 -8.61
CA VAL A 54 21.87 5.75 -9.95
C VAL A 54 20.85 5.02 -10.81
N LYS A 55 19.75 5.70 -11.13
CA LYS A 55 18.80 5.25 -12.16
C LYS A 55 19.54 5.10 -13.48
N ASN A 56 19.24 4.04 -14.21
CA ASN A 56 19.76 3.85 -15.55
C ASN A 56 19.13 4.90 -16.49
N GLU A 57 19.93 5.83 -17.02
CA GLU A 57 19.45 6.93 -17.88
C GLU A 57 18.74 6.45 -19.16
N GLU A 58 19.00 5.21 -19.59
CA GLU A 58 18.37 4.61 -20.77
C GLU A 58 17.12 3.79 -20.45
N TYR A 59 16.72 3.71 -19.15
CA TYR A 59 15.59 2.89 -18.76
C TYR A 59 14.28 3.37 -19.39
N THR A 60 13.54 2.43 -19.98
CA THR A 60 12.19 2.64 -20.50
C THR A 60 11.21 1.78 -19.69
N PRO A 61 10.20 2.39 -19.04
CA PRO A 61 9.23 1.65 -18.24
C PRO A 61 8.56 0.53 -19.03
N LEU A 62 8.48 -0.64 -18.40
CA LEU A 62 7.83 -1.81 -18.94
C LEU A 62 6.36 -1.82 -18.54
N ASN A 63 5.49 -1.31 -19.40
CA ASN A 63 4.06 -1.26 -19.14
C ASN A 63 3.28 -2.04 -20.18
N TYR A 64 2.27 -2.77 -19.71
CA TYR A 64 1.41 -3.61 -20.54
C TYR A 64 0.04 -2.94 -20.74
N ASP A 65 -0.54 -3.16 -21.91
CA ASP A 65 -1.90 -2.69 -22.19
C ASP A 65 -2.93 -3.40 -21.32
N GLU A 66 -2.72 -4.69 -21.07
CA GLU A 66 -3.47 -5.50 -20.13
C GLU A 66 -2.58 -5.87 -18.94
N GLN A 67 -2.96 -5.44 -17.74
CA GLN A 67 -2.23 -5.75 -16.52
C GLN A 67 -2.75 -7.05 -15.90
N LYS A 68 -1.91 -8.08 -15.87
CA LYS A 68 -2.14 -9.34 -15.15
C LYS A 68 -1.27 -9.32 -13.91
N ALA A 69 -1.79 -8.71 -12.83
CA ALA A 69 -0.98 -8.31 -11.69
C ALA A 69 -1.10 -9.25 -10.49
N VAL A 70 -0.04 -9.25 -9.65
CA VAL A 70 -0.06 -9.87 -8.32
C VAL A 70 0.40 -8.83 -7.29
N TRP A 71 -0.38 -8.65 -6.20
CA TRP A 71 0.06 -7.88 -5.04
C TRP A 71 1.02 -8.69 -4.18
N ILE A 72 2.16 -8.07 -3.84
CA ILE A 72 3.15 -8.59 -2.90
C ILE A 72 3.21 -7.59 -1.74
N SER A 73 2.53 -7.91 -0.65
CA SER A 73 2.43 -7.05 0.53
C SER A 73 3.69 -7.10 1.40
N TYR A 74 3.80 -6.20 2.37
CA TYR A 74 4.86 -6.26 3.38
C TYR A 74 4.83 -7.58 4.19
N ILE A 75 3.65 -8.22 4.30
CA ILE A 75 3.51 -9.53 4.95
C ILE A 75 4.13 -10.62 4.08
N ASP A 76 3.90 -10.58 2.77
CA ASP A 76 4.50 -11.50 1.80
C ASP A 76 6.03 -11.32 1.80
N LEU A 77 6.51 -10.07 1.76
CA LEU A 77 7.94 -9.73 1.77
C LEU A 77 8.65 -10.17 3.06
N ALA A 78 7.98 -10.16 4.21
CA ALA A 78 8.57 -10.58 5.48
C ALA A 78 9.12 -12.01 5.43
N GLY A 79 8.52 -12.89 4.62
CA GLY A 79 9.01 -14.25 4.38
C GLY A 79 10.17 -14.35 3.37
N MET A 80 10.48 -13.27 2.66
CA MET A 80 11.52 -13.23 1.62
C MET A 80 12.76 -12.47 2.07
N LEU A 81 12.62 -11.59 3.09
CA LEU A 81 13.73 -10.79 3.63
C LEU A 81 14.78 -11.68 4.29
N ASP A 82 16.06 -11.33 4.10
CA ASP A 82 17.21 -11.99 4.70
C ASP A 82 18.30 -10.95 5.02
N ASP A 83 19.19 -11.27 5.96
CA ASP A 83 20.34 -10.43 6.30
C ASP A 83 21.39 -10.36 5.18
N SER A 84 21.40 -11.36 4.31
CA SER A 84 22.29 -11.48 3.15
C SER A 84 21.60 -10.97 1.88
N GLU A 85 22.24 -10.04 1.18
CA GLU A 85 21.77 -9.54 -0.12
C GLU A 85 21.56 -10.68 -1.12
N SER A 86 22.48 -11.64 -1.18
CA SER A 86 22.38 -12.77 -2.13
C SER A 86 21.20 -13.69 -1.84
N ALA A 87 20.91 -13.95 -0.55
CA ALA A 87 19.75 -14.75 -0.17
C ALA A 87 18.44 -14.00 -0.43
N PHE A 88 18.37 -12.70 -0.12
CA PHE A 88 17.22 -11.88 -0.48
C PHE A 88 16.96 -11.86 -1.98
N ARG A 89 18.02 -11.67 -2.79
CA ARG A 89 17.92 -11.70 -4.26
C ARG A 89 17.41 -13.04 -4.77
N GLU A 90 17.90 -14.18 -4.21
CA GLU A 90 17.41 -15.51 -4.57
C GLU A 90 15.92 -15.69 -4.24
N ASN A 91 15.49 -15.25 -3.04
CA ASN A 91 14.10 -15.33 -2.61
C ASN A 91 13.16 -14.50 -3.51
N ILE A 92 13.57 -13.26 -3.84
CA ILE A 92 12.81 -12.37 -4.73
C ILE A 92 12.80 -12.91 -6.17
N SER A 93 13.94 -13.39 -6.67
CA SER A 93 14.03 -14.02 -8.00
C SER A 93 13.04 -15.17 -8.11
N LYS A 94 12.98 -16.05 -7.09
CA LYS A 94 12.02 -17.16 -7.06
C LYS A 94 10.57 -16.69 -6.97
N ALA A 95 10.30 -15.63 -6.25
CA ALA A 95 8.95 -15.07 -6.15
C ALA A 95 8.47 -14.54 -7.52
N PHE A 96 9.33 -13.81 -8.22
CA PHE A 96 8.97 -13.25 -9.53
C PHE A 96 8.93 -14.31 -10.64
N GLU A 97 9.78 -15.33 -10.57
CA GLU A 97 9.66 -16.51 -11.42
C GLU A 97 8.28 -17.16 -11.28
N ASN A 98 7.80 -17.38 -10.04
CA ASN A 98 6.48 -17.94 -9.79
C ASN A 98 5.34 -17.08 -10.39
N VAL A 99 5.44 -15.76 -10.31
CA VAL A 99 4.45 -14.81 -10.86
C VAL A 99 4.45 -14.89 -12.40
N SER A 100 5.63 -14.87 -13.01
CA SER A 100 5.79 -14.99 -14.46
C SER A 100 5.31 -16.37 -14.98
N ASP A 101 5.66 -17.46 -14.29
CA ASP A 101 5.26 -18.83 -14.63
C ASP A 101 3.73 -19.03 -14.53
N LEU A 102 3.05 -18.29 -13.64
CA LEU A 102 1.59 -18.28 -13.55
C LEU A 102 0.94 -17.68 -14.80
N GLY A 103 1.64 -16.81 -15.53
CA GLY A 103 1.13 -16.07 -16.67
C GLY A 103 0.84 -14.60 -16.37
N CYS A 104 1.23 -14.11 -15.18
CA CYS A 104 1.12 -12.71 -14.83
C CYS A 104 2.32 -11.90 -15.37
N ASN A 105 2.11 -10.60 -15.59
CA ASN A 105 3.08 -9.70 -16.20
C ASN A 105 3.40 -8.45 -15.38
N THR A 106 2.75 -8.28 -14.22
CA THR A 106 2.87 -7.08 -13.39
C THR A 106 2.90 -7.47 -11.92
N VAL A 107 3.68 -6.74 -11.11
CA VAL A 107 3.70 -6.87 -9.66
C VAL A 107 3.48 -5.51 -9.00
N TYR A 108 2.59 -5.46 -8.00
CA TYR A 108 2.42 -4.32 -7.10
C TYR A 108 3.07 -4.69 -5.78
N VAL A 109 4.24 -4.12 -5.49
CA VAL A 109 5.07 -4.53 -4.36
C VAL A 109 5.13 -3.43 -3.31
N HIS A 110 4.80 -3.75 -2.06
CA HIS A 110 4.90 -2.81 -0.96
C HIS A 110 6.34 -2.33 -0.76
N VAL A 111 6.54 -1.03 -0.89
CA VAL A 111 7.83 -0.38 -0.63
C VAL A 111 7.73 0.70 0.45
N ARG A 112 6.50 1.09 0.84
CA ARG A 112 6.21 1.99 1.97
C ARG A 112 4.88 1.62 2.60
N ALA A 113 4.91 0.87 3.70
CA ALA A 113 3.71 0.33 4.35
C ALA A 113 3.26 1.14 5.58
N PHE A 114 4.18 1.86 6.26
CA PHE A 114 3.92 2.51 7.56
C PHE A 114 4.58 3.90 7.71
N GLY A 115 4.69 4.68 6.64
CA GLY A 115 5.46 5.92 6.65
C GLY A 115 6.96 5.65 6.77
N ASP A 116 7.39 4.49 6.37
CA ASP A 116 8.75 3.94 6.35
C ASP A 116 9.19 3.67 4.90
N ALA A 117 10.40 3.17 4.67
CA ALA A 117 10.87 2.86 3.33
C ALA A 117 11.60 1.50 3.27
N TYR A 118 11.31 0.71 2.22
CA TYR A 118 12.05 -0.50 1.81
C TYR A 118 13.15 -0.15 0.78
N TYR A 119 13.66 1.07 0.84
CA TYR A 119 14.64 1.62 -0.09
C TYR A 119 15.44 2.74 0.59
N VAL A 120 16.52 3.19 -0.07
CA VAL A 120 17.27 4.35 0.40
C VAL A 120 16.47 5.62 0.14
N SER A 121 15.96 6.25 1.21
CA SER A 121 15.11 7.44 1.13
C SER A 121 15.72 8.61 1.89
N GLN A 122 15.55 9.82 1.36
CA GLN A 122 15.87 11.06 2.07
C GLN A 122 14.70 11.58 2.90
N TYR A 123 13.49 11.04 2.72
CA TYR A 123 12.27 11.47 3.39
C TYR A 123 11.81 10.54 4.50
N PHE A 124 12.02 9.22 4.32
CA PHE A 124 11.46 8.19 5.18
C PHE A 124 12.55 7.37 5.87
N ALA A 125 12.29 6.98 7.12
CA ALA A 125 13.16 6.06 7.84
C ALA A 125 13.12 4.66 7.21
N PRO A 126 14.21 3.86 7.30
CA PRO A 126 14.17 2.45 6.92
C PRO A 126 13.07 1.69 7.65
N SER A 127 12.38 0.80 6.93
CA SER A 127 11.37 -0.05 7.53
C SER A 127 11.96 -0.96 8.60
N LYS A 128 11.18 -1.20 9.65
CA LYS A 128 11.53 -2.14 10.74
C LYS A 128 11.76 -3.57 10.28
N TYR A 129 11.31 -3.91 9.09
CA TYR A 129 11.42 -5.26 8.53
C TYR A 129 12.70 -5.48 7.75
N ILE A 130 13.41 -4.42 7.36
CA ILE A 130 14.59 -4.51 6.50
C ILE A 130 15.85 -4.58 7.36
N PRO A 131 16.85 -5.40 6.97
CA PRO A 131 18.16 -5.40 7.60
C PRO A 131 18.83 -4.03 7.51
N ALA A 132 18.98 -3.38 8.66
CA ALA A 132 19.61 -2.07 8.77
C ALA A 132 20.51 -2.04 10.00
N GLU A 133 21.59 -1.26 9.93
CA GLU A 133 22.51 -1.00 11.01
C GLU A 133 22.72 0.51 11.16
N ASP A 134 22.48 1.03 12.36
CA ASP A 134 22.54 2.48 12.64
C ASP A 134 21.73 3.36 11.67
N GLY A 135 20.58 2.85 11.22
CA GLY A 135 19.68 3.54 10.27
C GLY A 135 20.13 3.48 8.81
N THR A 136 21.18 2.70 8.50
CA THR A 136 21.67 2.46 7.14
C THR A 136 21.28 1.06 6.69
N LEU A 137 20.68 0.94 5.51
CA LEU A 137 20.35 -0.36 4.92
C LEU A 137 21.63 -1.13 4.59
N ARG A 138 21.63 -2.45 4.84
CA ARG A 138 22.76 -3.33 4.48
C ARG A 138 22.87 -3.52 2.97
N TYR A 139 21.76 -3.44 2.25
CA TYR A 139 21.64 -3.45 0.80
C TYR A 139 20.38 -2.66 0.42
N ASP A 140 20.19 -2.36 -0.84
CA ASP A 140 18.99 -1.67 -1.34
C ASP A 140 17.94 -2.69 -1.84
N PRO A 141 16.90 -2.99 -1.06
CA PRO A 141 15.90 -3.99 -1.44
C PRO A 141 15.14 -3.61 -2.70
N LEU A 142 14.80 -2.33 -2.88
CA LEU A 142 14.00 -1.90 -4.03
C LEU A 142 14.78 -2.06 -5.33
N LYS A 143 16.09 -1.72 -5.33
CA LYS A 143 16.91 -1.93 -6.52
C LYS A 143 16.99 -3.42 -6.89
N ILE A 144 17.10 -4.30 -5.90
CA ILE A 144 17.11 -5.74 -6.14
C ILE A 144 15.77 -6.20 -6.71
N MET A 145 14.66 -5.71 -6.16
CA MET A 145 13.31 -6.08 -6.62
C MET A 145 13.04 -5.61 -8.05
N THR A 146 13.42 -4.38 -8.41
CA THR A 146 13.25 -3.89 -9.79
C THR A 146 14.11 -4.68 -10.78
N ASP A 147 15.39 -4.92 -10.45
CA ASP A 147 16.30 -5.71 -11.29
C ASP A 147 15.74 -7.13 -11.58
N GLU A 148 15.27 -7.81 -10.52
CA GLU A 148 14.74 -9.16 -10.65
C GLU A 148 13.36 -9.20 -11.35
N ALA A 149 12.49 -8.20 -11.14
CA ALA A 149 11.20 -8.12 -11.85
C ALA A 149 11.41 -8.01 -13.37
N HIS A 150 12.28 -7.10 -13.81
CA HIS A 150 12.58 -6.90 -15.22
C HIS A 150 13.24 -8.10 -15.87
N LYS A 151 14.06 -8.86 -15.15
CA LYS A 151 14.66 -10.11 -15.62
C LYS A 151 13.61 -11.14 -16.01
N TYR A 152 12.45 -11.15 -15.35
CA TYR A 152 11.31 -12.02 -15.68
C TYR A 152 10.26 -11.33 -16.56
N GLY A 153 10.52 -10.13 -17.06
CA GLY A 153 9.59 -9.37 -17.89
C GLY A 153 8.37 -8.87 -17.13
N LEU A 154 8.50 -8.67 -15.81
CA LEU A 154 7.41 -8.14 -14.97
C LEU A 154 7.50 -6.62 -14.87
N SER A 155 6.40 -5.93 -15.13
CA SER A 155 6.21 -4.53 -14.77
C SER A 155 6.19 -4.38 -13.25
N PHE A 156 7.00 -3.48 -12.69
CA PHE A 156 7.13 -3.27 -11.24
C PHE A 156 6.50 -1.96 -10.81
N HIS A 157 5.40 -2.03 -10.07
CA HIS A 157 4.77 -0.85 -9.48
C HIS A 157 5.09 -0.79 -7.98
N ALA A 158 5.71 0.31 -7.57
CA ALA A 158 6.03 0.59 -6.17
C ALA A 158 4.75 0.92 -5.40
N TRP A 159 4.32 0.03 -4.49
CA TRP A 159 3.09 0.20 -3.72
C TRP A 159 3.36 0.93 -2.40
N LEU A 160 2.61 2.00 -2.18
CA LEU A 160 2.69 2.88 -1.03
C LEU A 160 1.35 2.88 -0.27
N ASN A 161 1.39 2.84 1.07
CA ASN A 161 0.27 3.33 1.87
C ASN A 161 0.46 4.85 2.05
N PRO A 162 -0.43 5.70 1.54
CA PRO A 162 -0.17 7.14 1.52
C PRO A 162 -0.18 7.78 2.92
N LEU A 163 -1.12 7.39 3.79
CA LEU A 163 -1.35 8.07 5.06
C LEU A 163 -0.97 7.27 6.30
N ARG A 164 -0.97 5.94 6.24
CA ARG A 164 -0.73 5.12 7.40
C ARG A 164 0.73 5.20 7.85
N CYS A 165 0.93 5.56 9.13
CA CYS A 165 2.20 5.45 9.85
C CYS A 165 2.19 4.22 10.77
N ASP A 166 3.24 4.09 11.58
CA ASP A 166 3.40 2.95 12.48
C ASP A 166 2.83 3.20 13.89
N THR A 167 2.97 2.24 14.76
CA THR A 167 2.66 2.33 16.18
C THR A 167 3.65 3.24 16.90
N GLN A 168 3.30 3.71 18.11
CA GLN A 168 4.15 4.61 18.91
C GLN A 168 5.59 4.13 19.00
N VAL A 169 5.82 2.84 19.25
CA VAL A 169 7.17 2.26 19.41
C VAL A 169 8.07 2.49 18.19
N TYR A 170 7.47 2.47 17.01
CA TYR A 170 8.22 2.67 15.76
C TYR A 170 8.24 4.14 15.32
N MET A 171 7.19 4.91 15.61
CA MET A 171 7.22 6.37 15.42
C MET A 171 8.39 7.02 16.18
N GLU A 172 8.68 6.57 17.39
CA GLU A 172 9.82 7.04 18.20
C GLU A 172 11.20 6.71 17.60
N LYS A 173 11.26 5.77 16.65
CA LYS A 173 12.49 5.39 15.93
C LYS A 173 12.71 6.14 14.63
N MET A 174 11.73 6.89 14.14
CA MET A 174 11.82 7.63 12.86
C MET A 174 12.58 8.97 12.99
N GLN A 175 13.44 9.12 14.00
CA GLN A 175 14.19 10.34 14.27
C GLN A 175 14.94 10.84 13.03
N GLY A 176 14.91 12.15 12.82
CA GLY A 176 15.52 12.77 11.65
C GLY A 176 14.62 12.89 10.43
N THR A 177 13.41 12.33 10.47
CA THR A 177 12.40 12.49 9.41
C THR A 177 11.40 13.61 9.72
N GLN A 178 10.74 14.11 8.68
CA GLN A 178 9.67 15.11 8.82
C GLN A 178 8.47 14.54 9.60
N ILE A 179 8.13 13.26 9.39
CA ILE A 179 7.06 12.57 10.14
C ILE A 179 7.35 12.59 11.63
N TYR A 180 8.60 12.30 12.03
CA TYR A 180 8.99 12.36 13.44
C TYR A 180 8.92 13.78 14.01
N GLU A 181 9.29 14.81 13.23
CA GLU A 181 9.17 16.20 13.69
C GLU A 181 7.70 16.53 13.99
N TRP A 182 6.76 16.19 13.11
CA TRP A 182 5.34 16.42 13.32
C TRP A 182 4.80 15.62 14.50
N TYR A 183 5.16 14.34 14.59
CA TYR A 183 4.74 13.45 15.68
C TYR A 183 5.23 13.92 17.06
N SER A 184 6.51 14.31 17.16
CA SER A 184 7.14 14.66 18.44
C SER A 184 6.81 16.07 18.93
N GLN A 185 6.28 16.93 18.07
CA GLN A 185 5.94 18.33 18.38
C GLN A 185 4.47 18.68 18.11
N PRO A 186 3.48 17.96 18.70
CA PRO A 186 2.07 18.17 18.40
C PRO A 186 1.55 19.57 18.77
N GLY A 187 2.23 20.28 19.65
CA GLY A 187 1.89 21.67 19.97
C GLY A 187 2.25 22.68 18.87
N LYS A 188 3.22 22.34 18.02
CA LYS A 188 3.63 23.12 16.83
C LYS A 188 2.89 22.67 15.59
N TYR A 189 2.64 21.36 15.48
CA TYR A 189 2.03 20.71 14.32
C TYR A 189 0.76 19.93 14.73
N PRO A 190 -0.28 20.61 15.20
CA PRO A 190 -1.51 19.94 15.64
C PRO A 190 -2.16 19.21 14.48
N GLU A 191 -2.56 17.97 14.70
CA GLU A 191 -3.26 17.10 13.74
C GLU A 191 -2.48 16.72 12.47
N TYR A 192 -1.20 17.10 12.29
CA TYR A 192 -0.39 16.64 11.13
C TYR A 192 -0.19 15.11 11.16
N VAL A 193 0.01 14.57 12.36
CA VAL A 193 0.08 13.15 12.66
C VAL A 193 -0.87 12.88 13.82
N SER A 194 -1.88 12.06 13.60
CA SER A 194 -2.91 11.77 14.60
C SER A 194 -3.13 10.26 14.72
N LYS A 195 -3.65 9.86 15.88
CA LYS A 195 -4.01 8.47 16.15
C LYS A 195 -5.51 8.41 16.44
N PRO A 196 -6.31 7.70 15.59
CA PRO A 196 -7.72 7.44 15.90
C PRO A 196 -7.89 6.67 17.20
N ASP A 197 -8.99 6.91 17.93
CA ASP A 197 -9.21 6.33 19.27
C ASP A 197 -9.15 4.80 19.29
N ASN A 198 -9.60 4.14 18.22
CA ASN A 198 -9.65 2.68 18.09
C ASN A 198 -8.49 2.10 17.26
N SER A 199 -7.39 2.82 17.09
CA SER A 199 -6.21 2.38 16.33
C SER A 199 -4.96 2.40 17.20
N ASP A 200 -4.08 1.41 16.99
CA ASP A 200 -2.72 1.45 17.54
C ASP A 200 -1.75 2.23 16.64
N TYR A 201 -2.17 2.51 15.39
CA TYR A 201 -1.38 3.18 14.37
C TYR A 201 -1.64 4.68 14.33
N TYR A 202 -0.59 5.43 14.04
CA TYR A 202 -0.67 6.84 13.69
C TYR A 202 -0.95 7.02 12.20
N TRP A 203 -1.46 8.19 11.83
CA TRP A 203 -1.84 8.52 10.47
C TRP A 203 -1.47 9.96 10.15
N LEU A 204 -1.00 10.16 8.94
CA LEU A 204 -0.83 11.49 8.36
C LEU A 204 -2.20 12.08 8.02
N ASN A 205 -2.33 13.39 8.15
CA ASN A 205 -3.57 14.10 7.84
C ASN A 205 -3.44 14.83 6.49
N PRO A 206 -4.16 14.40 5.44
CA PRO A 206 -4.05 14.99 4.11
C PRO A 206 -4.63 16.41 4.02
N ALA A 207 -5.29 16.91 5.06
CA ALA A 207 -5.77 18.28 5.12
C ALA A 207 -4.63 19.32 5.08
N TYR A 208 -3.42 18.93 5.47
CA TYR A 208 -2.25 19.81 5.46
C TYR A 208 -1.47 19.69 4.15
N PRO A 209 -1.30 20.80 3.40
CA PRO A 209 -0.54 20.78 2.14
C PRO A 209 0.89 20.24 2.30
N GLU A 210 1.53 20.49 3.45
CA GLU A 210 2.87 19.99 3.75
C GLU A 210 2.91 18.47 3.87
N VAL A 211 1.82 17.86 4.37
CA VAL A 211 1.67 16.40 4.44
C VAL A 211 1.52 15.83 3.03
N ARG A 212 0.62 16.40 2.22
CA ARG A 212 0.45 15.99 0.81
C ARG A 212 1.75 16.12 0.03
N LYS A 213 2.47 17.24 0.25
CA LYS A 213 3.78 17.46 -0.38
C LYS A 213 4.81 16.40 -0.01
N LEU A 214 4.92 16.01 1.26
CA LEU A 214 5.84 14.94 1.69
C LEU A 214 5.52 13.62 0.97
N ILE A 215 4.24 13.30 0.81
CA ILE A 215 3.79 12.07 0.15
C ILE A 215 4.15 12.11 -1.34
N ALA A 216 3.90 13.24 -2.00
CA ALA A 216 4.21 13.48 -3.41
C ALA A 216 5.73 13.49 -3.67
N ASP A 217 6.51 14.17 -2.83
CA ASP A 217 7.98 14.18 -2.90
C ASP A 217 8.55 12.75 -2.78
N GLY A 218 7.98 11.93 -1.89
CA GLY A 218 8.38 10.54 -1.74
C GLY A 218 8.00 9.64 -2.92
N ALA A 219 6.94 9.97 -3.66
CA ALA A 219 6.60 9.29 -4.91
C ALA A 219 7.53 9.73 -6.06
N ALA A 220 7.86 11.02 -6.12
CA ALA A 220 8.86 11.54 -7.07
C ALA A 220 10.25 10.92 -6.82
N GLU A 221 10.67 10.79 -5.54
CA GLU A 221 11.94 10.15 -5.17
C GLU A 221 12.07 8.74 -5.74
N LEU A 222 11.00 7.95 -5.67
CA LEU A 222 10.96 6.59 -6.26
C LEU A 222 11.14 6.66 -7.78
N ALA A 223 10.38 7.53 -8.44
CA ALA A 223 10.43 7.73 -9.88
C ALA A 223 11.81 8.23 -10.37
N GLU A 224 12.48 9.07 -9.58
CA GLU A 224 13.79 9.63 -9.91
C GLU A 224 14.94 8.64 -9.73
N ASN A 225 14.88 7.79 -8.69
CA ASN A 225 16.04 7.01 -8.26
C ASN A 225 15.98 5.54 -8.63
N TYR A 226 14.82 5.02 -9.05
CA TYR A 226 14.64 3.58 -9.31
C TYR A 226 14.00 3.34 -10.69
N ASP A 227 14.38 2.24 -11.30
CA ASP A 227 13.79 1.73 -12.55
C ASP A 227 12.44 1.05 -12.24
N ILE A 228 11.49 1.82 -11.72
CA ILE A 228 10.11 1.38 -11.53
C ILE A 228 9.28 1.64 -12.80
N ASP A 229 8.19 0.91 -12.98
CA ASP A 229 7.27 1.08 -14.11
C ASP A 229 6.04 1.91 -13.73
N GLY A 230 5.77 1.97 -12.42
CA GLY A 230 4.68 2.75 -11.87
C GLY A 230 4.74 2.93 -10.36
N VAL A 231 3.83 3.76 -9.87
CA VAL A 231 3.52 3.95 -8.45
C VAL A 231 2.08 3.50 -8.22
N HIS A 232 1.84 2.80 -7.13
CA HIS A 232 0.54 2.27 -6.74
C HIS A 232 0.21 2.68 -5.31
N ILE A 233 -1.02 3.13 -5.05
CA ILE A 233 -1.54 3.33 -3.69
C ILE A 233 -2.80 2.50 -3.48
N ASP A 234 -3.04 2.11 -2.22
CA ASP A 234 -4.20 1.30 -1.83
C ASP A 234 -5.33 2.14 -1.21
N ASP A 235 -6.19 1.48 -0.43
CA ASP A 235 -7.39 2.07 0.18
C ASP A 235 -7.15 2.72 1.55
N TYR A 236 -5.89 2.96 1.95
CA TYR A 236 -5.57 3.59 3.22
C TYR A 236 -5.65 5.12 3.13
N PHE A 237 -6.88 5.64 2.86
CA PHE A 237 -7.22 7.06 2.91
C PHE A 237 -7.53 7.49 4.34
N TYR A 238 -8.61 8.21 4.61
CA TYR A 238 -8.95 8.58 6.00
C TYR A 238 -9.18 7.32 6.87
N PRO A 239 -8.58 7.25 8.06
CA PRO A 239 -8.69 6.06 8.93
C PRO A 239 -9.97 6.02 9.75
N THR A 240 -10.73 7.11 9.81
CA THR A 240 -11.87 7.26 10.70
C THR A 240 -12.88 8.30 10.21
N THR A 241 -14.13 8.12 10.60
CA THR A 241 -15.18 9.12 10.40
C THR A 241 -15.31 10.09 11.60
N GLU A 242 -14.50 9.90 12.65
CA GLU A 242 -14.51 10.77 13.84
C GLU A 242 -14.14 12.20 13.47
N LYS A 243 -14.94 13.15 13.95
CA LYS A 243 -14.72 14.58 13.68
C LYS A 243 -13.46 15.12 14.34
N SER A 244 -13.08 14.54 15.48
CA SER A 244 -11.90 14.96 16.25
C SER A 244 -10.58 14.75 15.53
N PHE A 245 -10.56 13.93 14.47
CA PHE A 245 -9.33 13.59 13.74
C PHE A 245 -8.68 14.82 13.08
N ASP A 246 -9.49 15.74 12.54
CA ASP A 246 -9.05 16.89 11.74
C ASP A 246 -9.88 18.17 11.96
N MET A 247 -10.55 18.29 13.12
CA MET A 247 -11.46 19.40 13.38
C MET A 247 -10.77 20.75 13.44
N GLN A 248 -9.52 20.84 13.91
CA GLN A 248 -8.79 22.10 13.91
C GLN A 248 -8.47 22.56 12.49
N ALA A 249 -8.00 21.65 11.64
CA ALA A 249 -7.74 21.91 10.23
C ALA A 249 -9.02 22.33 9.49
N PHE A 250 -10.13 21.61 9.71
CA PHE A 250 -11.44 21.96 9.11
C PHE A 250 -11.92 23.35 9.55
N THR A 251 -11.81 23.65 10.85
CA THR A 251 -12.20 24.97 11.37
C THR A 251 -11.32 26.10 10.79
N ALA A 252 -10.02 25.84 10.63
CA ALA A 252 -9.08 26.80 10.07
C ALA A 252 -9.29 27.05 8.57
N ALA A 253 -9.79 26.06 7.84
CA ALA A 253 -10.07 26.16 6.41
C ALA A 253 -11.18 27.18 6.07
N GLN A 254 -12.11 27.45 7.01
CA GLN A 254 -13.24 28.39 6.82
C GLN A 254 -14.02 28.15 5.52
N THR A 255 -14.08 26.88 5.09
CA THR A 255 -14.82 26.47 3.89
C THR A 255 -16.32 26.54 4.11
N ALA A 256 -17.09 26.65 3.00
CA ALA A 256 -18.54 26.52 3.00
C ALA A 256 -19.01 25.05 2.89
N ASP A 257 -18.10 24.13 2.60
CA ASP A 257 -18.40 22.71 2.44
C ASP A 257 -18.66 22.04 3.80
N ASP A 258 -19.40 20.95 3.78
CA ASP A 258 -19.47 20.09 4.95
C ASP A 258 -18.16 19.28 5.14
N LEU A 259 -17.99 18.69 6.30
CA LEU A 259 -16.78 17.95 6.65
C LEU A 259 -16.48 16.79 5.69
N SER A 260 -17.50 16.12 5.18
CA SER A 260 -17.33 14.97 4.29
C SER A 260 -16.80 15.39 2.93
N GLN A 261 -17.37 16.45 2.35
CA GLN A 261 -16.90 17.02 1.09
C GLN A 261 -15.48 17.56 1.22
N TRP A 262 -15.21 18.32 2.28
CA TRP A 262 -13.88 18.85 2.53
C TRP A 262 -12.80 17.74 2.68
N ARG A 263 -13.13 16.63 3.34
CA ARG A 263 -12.23 15.46 3.42
C ARG A 263 -12.02 14.81 2.07
N MET A 264 -13.08 14.65 1.26
CA MET A 264 -12.97 14.13 -0.10
C MET A 264 -12.08 15.01 -0.99
N ASP A 265 -12.21 16.33 -0.85
CA ASP A 265 -11.35 17.26 -1.59
C ASP A 265 -9.89 17.13 -1.18
N ASN A 266 -9.58 17.02 0.11
CA ASN A 266 -8.21 16.80 0.58
C ASN A 266 -7.62 15.47 0.11
N CYS A 267 -8.42 14.39 0.05
CA CYS A 267 -7.98 13.12 -0.53
C CYS A 267 -7.72 13.27 -2.04
N SER A 268 -8.60 13.97 -2.74
CA SER A 268 -8.46 14.19 -4.18
C SER A 268 -7.22 15.05 -4.52
N GLU A 269 -6.95 16.09 -3.73
CA GLU A 269 -5.72 16.88 -3.84
C GLU A 269 -4.46 16.02 -3.60
N MET A 270 -4.49 15.12 -2.60
CA MET A 270 -3.37 14.19 -2.35
C MET A 270 -3.12 13.26 -3.56
N VAL A 271 -4.18 12.69 -4.13
CA VAL A 271 -4.07 11.80 -5.30
C VAL A 271 -3.55 12.57 -6.50
N HIS A 272 -4.05 13.78 -6.74
CA HIS A 272 -3.57 14.68 -7.78
C HIS A 272 -2.09 15.06 -7.58
N ASP A 273 -1.69 15.45 -6.37
CA ASP A 273 -0.31 15.82 -6.05
C ASP A 273 0.67 14.65 -6.33
N ILE A 274 0.28 13.40 -6.00
CA ILE A 274 1.08 12.21 -6.31
C ILE A 274 1.18 12.00 -7.83
N TYR A 275 0.06 12.08 -8.55
CA TYR A 275 0.02 11.95 -10.00
C TYR A 275 0.97 12.94 -10.68
N GLU A 276 0.84 14.23 -10.37
CA GLU A 276 1.67 15.29 -10.93
C GLU A 276 3.16 15.09 -10.59
N ALA A 277 3.47 14.69 -9.36
CA ALA A 277 4.83 14.39 -8.92
C ALA A 277 5.47 13.27 -9.76
N VAL A 278 4.78 12.14 -9.93
CA VAL A 278 5.25 11.01 -10.76
C VAL A 278 5.40 11.45 -12.23
N LYS A 279 4.39 12.11 -12.79
CA LYS A 279 4.40 12.54 -14.20
C LYS A 279 5.43 13.64 -14.50
N SER A 280 5.80 14.43 -13.49
CA SER A 280 6.85 15.45 -13.64
C SER A 280 8.24 14.83 -13.84
N VAL A 281 8.46 13.62 -13.31
CA VAL A 281 9.72 12.88 -13.47
C VAL A 281 9.74 12.13 -14.80
N ASP A 282 8.75 11.29 -15.05
CA ASP A 282 8.62 10.56 -16.31
C ASP A 282 7.14 10.32 -16.63
N LYS A 283 6.66 10.90 -17.73
CA LYS A 283 5.27 10.76 -18.17
C LYS A 283 4.86 9.32 -18.54
N ARG A 284 5.84 8.44 -18.78
CA ARG A 284 5.60 7.04 -19.13
C ARG A 284 5.32 6.16 -17.91
N LEU A 285 5.72 6.58 -16.71
CA LEU A 285 5.41 5.87 -15.47
C LEU A 285 3.90 5.89 -15.23
N LEU A 286 3.35 4.76 -14.80
CA LEU A 286 1.93 4.68 -14.46
C LEU A 286 1.71 5.02 -12.99
N PHE A 287 0.61 5.71 -12.71
CA PHE A 287 0.12 5.89 -11.35
C PHE A 287 -1.27 5.26 -11.21
N GLY A 288 -1.43 4.37 -10.25
CA GLY A 288 -2.67 3.66 -9.99
C GLY A 288 -3.13 3.71 -8.55
N VAL A 289 -4.43 3.56 -8.38
CA VAL A 289 -5.11 3.55 -7.07
C VAL A 289 -5.94 2.28 -6.94
N SER A 290 -5.84 1.61 -5.78
CA SER A 290 -6.63 0.42 -5.44
C SER A 290 -7.58 0.71 -4.27
N PRO A 291 -8.75 1.33 -4.53
CA PRO A 291 -9.75 1.64 -3.51
C PRO A 291 -10.54 0.39 -3.11
N GLN A 292 -11.38 0.52 -2.08
CA GLN A 292 -12.30 -0.57 -1.71
C GLN A 292 -13.27 -0.90 -2.85
N GLY A 293 -13.54 -2.20 -3.05
CA GLY A 293 -14.48 -2.67 -4.07
C GLY A 293 -15.91 -2.18 -3.85
N ASN A 294 -16.35 -2.06 -2.58
CA ASN A 294 -17.61 -1.43 -2.24
C ASN A 294 -17.50 0.09 -2.43
N MET A 295 -18.15 0.59 -3.47
CA MET A 295 -18.07 2.00 -3.86
C MET A 295 -18.60 2.95 -2.76
N ASP A 296 -19.67 2.60 -2.05
CA ASP A 296 -20.23 3.44 -0.99
C ASP A 296 -19.25 3.64 0.17
N ASN A 297 -18.44 2.62 0.50
CA ASN A 297 -17.44 2.72 1.54
C ASN A 297 -16.35 3.76 1.20
N ASN A 298 -15.99 3.90 -0.08
CA ASN A 298 -15.02 4.90 -0.49
C ASN A 298 -15.51 6.31 -0.13
N TYR A 299 -16.79 6.62 -0.34
CA TYR A 299 -17.34 7.93 -0.01
C TYR A 299 -17.61 8.11 1.48
N THR A 300 -18.21 7.10 2.12
CA THR A 300 -18.76 7.25 3.48
C THR A 300 -17.76 6.96 4.59
N GLN A 301 -16.73 6.17 4.31
CA GLN A 301 -15.75 5.74 5.30
C GLN A 301 -14.35 6.28 5.01
N MET A 302 -13.94 6.28 3.73
CA MET A 302 -12.59 6.62 3.32
C MET A 302 -12.45 8.05 2.77
N TYR A 303 -13.57 8.72 2.45
CA TYR A 303 -13.61 10.04 1.81
C TYR A 303 -12.80 10.09 0.50
N ALA A 304 -12.89 9.02 -0.28
CA ALA A 304 -12.22 8.85 -1.55
C ALA A 304 -13.22 9.08 -2.70
N ASP A 305 -13.04 10.16 -3.46
CA ASP A 305 -13.92 10.51 -4.60
C ASP A 305 -13.50 9.76 -5.86
N VAL A 306 -13.69 8.44 -5.83
CA VAL A 306 -13.30 7.54 -6.92
C VAL A 306 -13.97 7.87 -8.25
N LYS A 307 -15.19 8.45 -8.23
CA LYS A 307 -15.89 8.85 -9.44
C LYS A 307 -15.18 10.04 -10.12
N LYS A 308 -14.77 11.04 -9.34
CA LYS A 308 -13.99 12.17 -9.82
C LYS A 308 -12.70 11.68 -10.45
N TRP A 309 -11.95 10.83 -9.74
CA TRP A 309 -10.65 10.33 -10.21
C TRP A 309 -10.75 9.49 -11.49
N CYS A 310 -11.87 8.76 -11.68
CA CYS A 310 -12.12 7.95 -12.86
C CYS A 310 -12.73 8.72 -14.03
N SER A 311 -13.22 9.95 -13.80
CA SER A 311 -13.90 10.74 -14.83
C SER A 311 -13.14 11.96 -15.32
N GLU A 312 -12.12 12.41 -14.56
CA GLU A 312 -11.33 13.60 -14.85
C GLU A 312 -9.87 13.21 -15.09
N GLU A 313 -9.16 13.99 -15.90
CA GLU A 313 -7.70 13.82 -16.11
C GLU A 313 -6.91 14.38 -14.92
N GLY A 314 -5.69 13.85 -14.72
CA GLY A 314 -4.76 14.37 -13.72
C GLY A 314 -4.85 13.70 -12.35
N TYR A 315 -5.56 12.56 -12.22
CA TYR A 315 -5.63 11.82 -10.97
C TYR A 315 -4.92 10.47 -10.99
N LEU A 316 -5.09 9.69 -12.07
CA LEU A 316 -4.54 8.34 -12.17
C LEU A 316 -4.52 7.85 -13.63
N ASP A 317 -3.69 6.82 -13.90
CA ASP A 317 -3.66 6.12 -15.18
C ASP A 317 -4.49 4.82 -15.12
N TYR A 318 -4.65 4.23 -13.93
CA TYR A 318 -5.52 3.06 -13.74
C TYR A 318 -6.13 3.04 -12.35
N ILE A 319 -7.32 2.46 -12.26
CA ILE A 319 -8.03 2.17 -11.01
C ILE A 319 -8.09 0.65 -10.83
N ALA A 320 -7.72 0.14 -9.65
CA ALA A 320 -7.71 -1.28 -9.34
C ALA A 320 -8.60 -1.59 -8.11
N PRO A 321 -9.94 -1.43 -8.22
CA PRO A 321 -10.84 -1.63 -7.09
C PRO A 321 -10.75 -3.05 -6.54
N GLN A 322 -10.70 -3.19 -5.21
CA GLN A 322 -10.61 -4.46 -4.49
C GLN A 322 -11.97 -5.19 -4.50
N ILE A 323 -12.37 -5.75 -5.65
CA ILE A 323 -13.63 -6.48 -5.82
C ILE A 323 -13.49 -7.90 -5.24
N TYR A 324 -13.23 -7.97 -3.94
CA TYR A 324 -13.01 -9.22 -3.19
C TYR A 324 -14.33 -9.86 -2.77
N PHE A 325 -15.27 -10.00 -3.71
CA PHE A 325 -16.62 -10.51 -3.50
C PHE A 325 -16.91 -11.70 -4.41
N GLY A 326 -17.71 -12.63 -3.94
CA GLY A 326 -18.23 -13.72 -4.75
C GLY A 326 -19.45 -13.27 -5.58
N TYR A 327 -19.92 -14.15 -6.43
CA TYR A 327 -21.10 -13.91 -7.29
C TYR A 327 -22.38 -13.82 -6.48
N GLU A 328 -22.46 -14.54 -5.35
CA GLU A 328 -23.62 -14.61 -4.47
C GLU A 328 -23.57 -13.61 -3.29
N ASN A 329 -22.58 -12.73 -3.28
CA ASN A 329 -22.46 -11.71 -2.22
C ASN A 329 -23.72 -10.83 -2.20
N SER A 330 -24.38 -10.74 -1.04
CA SER A 330 -25.70 -10.09 -0.91
C SER A 330 -25.66 -8.56 -0.99
N VAL A 331 -24.46 -7.94 -0.85
CA VAL A 331 -24.30 -6.47 -0.83
C VAL A 331 -23.58 -5.99 -2.08
N CYS A 332 -22.55 -6.70 -2.48
CA CYS A 332 -21.69 -6.36 -3.61
C CYS A 332 -21.41 -7.63 -4.44
N PRO A 333 -22.39 -8.22 -5.13
CA PRO A 333 -22.15 -9.37 -6.00
C PRO A 333 -21.15 -9.01 -7.08
N PHE A 334 -20.20 -9.93 -7.35
CA PHE A 334 -19.03 -9.67 -8.21
C PHE A 334 -19.39 -9.01 -9.54
N SER A 335 -20.28 -9.62 -10.32
CA SER A 335 -20.62 -9.13 -11.67
C SER A 335 -21.28 -7.74 -11.66
N GLU A 336 -22.15 -7.47 -10.67
CA GLU A 336 -22.78 -6.16 -10.53
C GLU A 336 -21.77 -5.11 -10.07
N THR A 337 -20.89 -5.48 -9.15
CA THR A 337 -19.84 -4.58 -8.64
C THR A 337 -18.87 -4.20 -9.75
N LEU A 338 -18.41 -5.16 -10.56
CA LEU A 338 -17.57 -4.90 -11.73
C LEU A 338 -18.26 -3.91 -12.68
N LYS A 339 -19.53 -4.16 -13.01
CA LYS A 339 -20.32 -3.27 -13.88
C LYS A 339 -20.48 -1.86 -13.31
N ASN A 340 -20.64 -1.72 -12.01
CA ASN A 340 -20.70 -0.40 -11.36
C ASN A 340 -19.39 0.37 -11.49
N TRP A 341 -18.25 -0.31 -11.38
CA TRP A 341 -16.92 0.29 -11.60
C TRP A 341 -16.70 0.71 -13.05
N GLU A 342 -17.08 -0.11 -14.03
CA GLU A 342 -17.03 0.26 -15.44
C GLU A 342 -17.79 1.55 -15.75
N ASN A 343 -18.98 1.70 -15.16
CA ASN A 343 -19.85 2.85 -15.41
C ASN A 343 -19.25 4.19 -14.95
N ILE A 344 -18.27 4.20 -14.05
CA ILE A 344 -17.62 5.43 -13.57
C ILE A 344 -16.27 5.69 -14.25
N VAL A 345 -15.66 4.69 -14.87
CA VAL A 345 -14.40 4.85 -15.62
C VAL A 345 -14.72 5.41 -17.02
N ILE A 346 -14.90 6.71 -17.08
CA ILE A 346 -15.27 7.42 -18.32
C ILE A 346 -14.14 8.26 -18.91
N CYS A 347 -13.09 8.55 -18.14
CA CYS A 347 -11.88 9.15 -18.65
C CYS A 347 -11.13 8.12 -19.51
N LYS A 348 -10.87 8.46 -20.78
CA LYS A 348 -10.26 7.55 -21.78
C LYS A 348 -8.85 7.11 -21.43
N ASN A 349 -8.16 7.90 -20.61
CA ASN A 349 -6.78 7.64 -20.20
C ASN A 349 -6.71 6.75 -18.95
N VAL A 350 -7.84 6.45 -18.31
CA VAL A 350 -7.94 5.63 -17.11
C VAL A 350 -8.30 4.20 -17.48
N LYS A 351 -7.50 3.23 -17.04
CA LYS A 351 -7.75 1.80 -17.23
C LYS A 351 -8.41 1.21 -15.97
N LEU A 352 -9.35 0.27 -16.16
CA LEU A 352 -9.94 -0.52 -15.07
C LEU A 352 -9.18 -1.85 -14.94
N VAL A 353 -8.64 -2.13 -13.74
CA VAL A 353 -7.98 -3.39 -13.39
C VAL A 353 -8.76 -4.05 -12.25
N CYS A 354 -9.36 -5.20 -12.48
CA CYS A 354 -10.21 -5.85 -11.48
C CYS A 354 -9.39 -6.51 -10.36
N GLY A 355 -9.51 -6.03 -9.11
CA GLY A 355 -8.85 -6.63 -7.95
C GLY A 355 -9.61 -7.86 -7.45
N LEU A 356 -8.93 -9.01 -7.32
CA LEU A 356 -9.50 -10.30 -6.93
C LEU A 356 -8.85 -10.86 -5.66
N GLY A 357 -9.67 -11.32 -4.71
CA GLY A 357 -9.23 -11.74 -3.38
C GLY A 357 -8.97 -13.23 -3.24
N VAL A 358 -7.81 -13.73 -3.63
CA VAL A 358 -7.45 -15.16 -3.53
C VAL A 358 -7.50 -15.69 -2.09
N TYR A 359 -7.19 -14.86 -1.09
CA TYR A 359 -7.26 -15.25 0.34
C TYR A 359 -8.67 -15.62 0.82
N LYS A 360 -9.72 -15.27 0.06
CA LYS A 360 -11.10 -15.62 0.37
C LYS A 360 -11.37 -17.12 0.31
N LEU A 361 -10.56 -17.88 -0.40
CA LEU A 361 -10.64 -19.34 -0.49
C LEU A 361 -10.62 -20.07 0.87
N GLU A 362 -10.14 -19.42 1.93
CA GLU A 362 -10.13 -19.97 3.29
C GLU A 362 -11.07 -19.27 4.27
N ARG A 363 -11.87 -18.28 3.82
CA ARG A 363 -12.62 -17.39 4.72
C ARG A 363 -14.11 -17.25 4.42
N GLU A 364 -14.53 -17.45 3.20
CA GLU A 364 -15.93 -17.24 2.79
C GLU A 364 -16.50 -18.48 2.15
N ASP A 365 -17.70 -18.88 2.56
CA ASP A 365 -18.34 -20.14 2.18
C ASP A 365 -18.47 -20.30 0.65
N GLU A 366 -18.78 -19.26 -0.09
CA GLU A 366 -18.86 -19.32 -1.54
C GLU A 366 -17.52 -19.69 -2.16
N PHE A 367 -16.43 -19.02 -1.76
CA PHE A 367 -15.07 -19.31 -2.24
C PHE A 367 -14.56 -20.69 -1.76
N ILE A 368 -15.02 -21.12 -0.57
CA ILE A 368 -14.66 -22.43 -0.03
C ILE A 368 -15.32 -23.57 -0.81
N ASN A 369 -16.55 -23.37 -1.26
CA ASN A 369 -17.36 -24.43 -1.87
C ASN A 369 -17.37 -24.40 -3.41
N ASP A 370 -16.93 -23.31 -4.02
CA ASP A 370 -16.92 -23.11 -5.48
C ASP A 370 -15.49 -23.11 -6.01
N MET A 371 -15.01 -24.27 -6.43
CA MET A 371 -13.67 -24.44 -7.00
C MET A 371 -13.55 -23.73 -8.35
N GLY A 372 -12.43 -23.05 -8.58
CA GLY A 372 -12.21 -22.29 -9.82
C GLY A 372 -12.93 -20.93 -9.84
N ILE A 373 -13.42 -20.44 -8.69
CA ILE A 373 -14.13 -19.16 -8.64
C ILE A 373 -13.26 -17.98 -9.06
N ILE A 374 -11.99 -17.93 -8.64
CA ILE A 374 -11.06 -16.86 -9.02
C ILE A 374 -10.70 -16.96 -10.50
N ALA A 375 -10.43 -18.18 -10.99
CA ALA A 375 -10.16 -18.39 -12.43
C ALA A 375 -11.36 -17.95 -13.29
N ARG A 376 -12.58 -18.21 -12.85
CA ARG A 376 -13.79 -17.76 -13.52
C ARG A 376 -13.95 -16.23 -13.48
N GLN A 377 -13.65 -15.59 -12.34
CA GLN A 377 -13.63 -14.12 -12.23
C GLN A 377 -12.59 -13.49 -13.15
N ILE A 378 -11.42 -14.12 -13.30
CA ILE A 378 -10.42 -13.71 -14.31
C ILE A 378 -11.03 -13.80 -15.72
N GLY A 379 -11.65 -14.92 -16.06
CA GLY A 379 -12.29 -15.11 -17.36
C GLY A 379 -13.37 -14.08 -17.68
N ASP A 380 -14.21 -13.73 -16.69
CA ASP A 380 -15.22 -12.68 -16.82
C ASP A 380 -14.57 -11.31 -17.04
N THR A 381 -13.47 -11.02 -16.33
CA THR A 381 -12.72 -9.76 -16.46
C THR A 381 -12.04 -9.65 -17.83
N GLU A 382 -11.42 -10.74 -18.33
CA GLU A 382 -10.79 -10.78 -19.67
C GLU A 382 -11.81 -10.71 -20.82
N ALA A 383 -13.04 -11.17 -20.58
CA ALA A 383 -14.13 -11.09 -21.57
C ALA A 383 -14.76 -9.70 -21.65
N ASP A 384 -14.52 -8.82 -20.69
CA ASP A 384 -15.10 -7.48 -20.63
C ASP A 384 -14.17 -6.46 -21.31
N GLU A 385 -14.64 -5.87 -22.42
CA GLU A 385 -13.88 -4.89 -23.21
C GLU A 385 -13.55 -3.59 -22.46
N ASN A 386 -14.19 -3.33 -21.33
CA ASN A 386 -13.92 -2.14 -20.51
C ASN A 386 -12.86 -2.40 -19.42
N CYS A 387 -12.50 -3.66 -19.20
CA CYS A 387 -11.42 -4.04 -18.30
C CYS A 387 -10.07 -4.09 -19.04
N SER A 388 -9.03 -3.62 -18.38
CA SER A 388 -7.65 -3.66 -18.87
C SER A 388 -6.78 -4.60 -18.03
N GLY A 389 -7.41 -5.65 -17.48
CA GLY A 389 -6.75 -6.68 -16.73
C GLY A 389 -7.28 -6.88 -15.31
N PHE A 390 -6.52 -7.63 -14.53
CA PHE A 390 -6.86 -7.99 -13.15
C PHE A 390 -5.62 -7.94 -12.25
N ALA A 391 -5.88 -7.96 -10.92
CA ALA A 391 -4.82 -8.07 -9.91
C ALA A 391 -5.22 -9.05 -8.81
N LEU A 392 -4.32 -9.95 -8.42
CA LEU A 392 -4.56 -11.04 -7.47
C LEU A 392 -3.98 -10.72 -6.10
N TYR A 393 -4.81 -10.65 -5.08
CA TYR A 393 -4.39 -10.42 -3.70
C TYR A 393 -4.43 -11.75 -2.91
N SER A 394 -3.29 -12.34 -2.52
CA SER A 394 -1.92 -11.87 -2.63
C SER A 394 -0.98 -13.02 -3.01
N TYR A 395 0.29 -12.72 -3.19
CA TYR A 395 1.36 -13.69 -3.45
C TYR A 395 1.34 -14.85 -2.46
N GLN A 396 1.21 -14.59 -1.15
CA GLN A 396 1.14 -15.63 -0.12
C GLN A 396 0.03 -16.63 -0.39
N SER A 397 -1.16 -16.14 -0.73
CA SER A 397 -2.31 -17.00 -1.02
C SER A 397 -2.08 -17.87 -2.26
N LEU A 398 -1.40 -17.33 -3.28
CA LEU A 398 -1.12 -18.05 -4.51
C LEU A 398 0.00 -19.10 -4.35
N PHE A 399 1.08 -18.78 -3.63
CA PHE A 399 2.33 -19.56 -3.75
C PHE A 399 2.84 -20.18 -2.46
N THR A 400 2.41 -19.71 -1.28
CA THR A 400 2.88 -20.28 0.00
C THR A 400 1.87 -21.20 0.67
N LYS A 401 0.60 -21.12 0.30
CA LYS A 401 -0.43 -22.03 0.78
C LYS A 401 -0.31 -23.40 0.10
N THR A 402 -0.39 -24.48 0.91
CA THR A 402 -0.26 -25.87 0.47
C THR A 402 -1.56 -26.66 0.55
N ASP A 403 -2.64 -26.03 0.99
CA ASP A 403 -3.99 -26.60 0.99
C ASP A 403 -4.41 -26.97 -0.44
N GLU A 404 -5.06 -28.11 -0.60
CA GLU A 404 -5.52 -28.65 -1.90
C GLU A 404 -6.33 -27.62 -2.67
N ARG A 405 -7.17 -26.83 -2.00
CA ARG A 405 -8.00 -25.80 -2.59
C ARG A 405 -7.17 -24.70 -3.27
N PHE A 406 -6.14 -24.18 -2.60
CA PHE A 406 -5.25 -23.17 -3.20
C PHE A 406 -4.43 -23.75 -4.35
N LEU A 407 -4.02 -25.02 -4.25
CA LEU A 407 -3.27 -25.68 -5.31
C LEU A 407 -4.13 -25.91 -6.56
N GLU A 408 -5.39 -26.34 -6.39
CA GLU A 408 -6.32 -26.51 -7.52
C GLU A 408 -6.71 -25.15 -8.12
N GLU A 409 -7.06 -24.14 -7.31
CA GLU A 409 -7.37 -22.81 -7.81
C GLU A 409 -6.21 -22.22 -8.62
N ARG A 410 -4.96 -22.38 -8.16
CA ARG A 410 -3.78 -21.95 -8.90
C ARG A 410 -3.63 -22.67 -10.24
N LYS A 411 -4.00 -23.96 -10.34
CA LYS A 411 -4.00 -24.70 -11.61
C LYS A 411 -5.06 -24.16 -12.56
N GLU A 412 -6.28 -23.90 -12.05
CA GLU A 412 -7.36 -23.31 -12.85
C GLU A 412 -6.97 -21.91 -13.35
N ILE A 413 -6.38 -21.05 -12.49
CA ILE A 413 -5.85 -19.74 -12.90
C ILE A 413 -4.78 -19.90 -13.97
N SER A 414 -3.81 -20.83 -13.78
CA SER A 414 -2.75 -21.07 -14.77
C SER A 414 -3.28 -21.62 -16.09
N ALA A 415 -4.39 -22.35 -16.07
CA ALA A 415 -5.04 -22.84 -17.29
C ALA A 415 -5.79 -21.71 -18.03
N GLN A 416 -6.41 -20.80 -17.28
CA GLN A 416 -7.10 -19.61 -17.83
C GLN A 416 -6.12 -18.65 -18.52
N LEU A 417 -4.89 -18.50 -17.98
CA LEU A 417 -3.90 -17.52 -18.45
C LEU A 417 -2.98 -18.03 -19.58
N LYS A 418 -3.08 -19.27 -19.98
CA LYS A 418 -2.29 -19.90 -21.05
C LYS A 418 -3.07 -20.10 -22.33
#